data_cd46bc1f95621464aaaba139f79bf927
#
_entry.id   cd46bc1f95621464aaaba139f79bf927
#
_cell.length_a   1.000
_cell.length_b   1.000
_cell.length_c   1.000
_cell.angle_alpha   90.00
_cell.angle_beta   90.00
_cell.angle_gamma   90.00
#
_symmetry.space_group_name_H-M   'P 1'
#
loop_
_entity.id
_entity.type
_entity.pdbx_description
1 polymer ?
#
loop_
_entity_poly.entity_id
_entity_poly.type
_entity_poly.pdbx_seq_one_letter_code
_entity_poly.pdbx_strand_id
1 'polypeptide(L)'
;MHRGRKILICIAAVFFSFAVQAQSRIDCDALNSRILKHAVHYCVYLPAGYNAAVGKDSKKYPMLYFLHGLGDNERTLFNSGGWTLLDDLRQRHKIGEFMIAAPEGGQTFYINSADGSVRYSDFFLQEFIPLIESKYRVGKGRANRAISGISMGGYGALRFAFAHPEMFSAVSAQSPALITESPQELDTASSSGAPMGKVMAAAFGNPIAVRHWSENSPCVLANRHATTLRHLAIYFNCGEDDNYGFEKGAAALRNQLQKEGVKHEYHLYSGDHSLSYFLAHFPEVMEFHSRAFGLR
;
A
#
# COMPACT_ATOMS: atom_id res chain seq x y z
N MET A 1 -81.00 -16.21 -27.76
CA MET A 1 -80.13 -15.04 -27.42
C MET A 1 -79.01 -15.49 -26.50
N HIS A 2 -77.83 -15.80 -27.05
CA HIS A 2 -76.61 -16.17 -26.28
C HIS A 2 -75.68 -14.96 -26.20
N ARG A 3 -75.53 -14.40 -24.99
CA ARG A 3 -74.57 -13.34 -24.70
C ARG A 3 -73.20 -13.99 -24.38
N GLY A 4 -72.22 -13.92 -25.32
CA GLY A 4 -70.86 -14.32 -25.08
C GLY A 4 -70.16 -13.31 -24.17
N ARG A 5 -69.63 -13.75 -23.02
CA ARG A 5 -68.75 -12.99 -22.12
C ARG A 5 -67.36 -13.03 -22.69
N LYS A 6 -66.80 -11.88 -23.11
CA LYS A 6 -65.41 -11.73 -23.47
C LYS A 6 -64.57 -11.61 -22.18
N ILE A 7 -63.77 -12.59 -21.92
CA ILE A 7 -62.78 -12.54 -20.83
C ILE A 7 -61.53 -11.77 -21.35
N LEU A 8 -61.25 -10.62 -20.75
CA LEU A 8 -60.09 -9.82 -21.02
C LEU A 8 -58.93 -10.34 -20.11
N ILE A 9 -57.97 -11.04 -20.68
CA ILE A 9 -56.77 -11.48 -19.95
C ILE A 9 -55.78 -10.33 -20.00
N CYS A 10 -55.60 -9.61 -18.87
CA CYS A 10 -54.52 -8.65 -18.69
C CYS A 10 -53.22 -9.40 -18.38
N ILE A 11 -52.31 -9.47 -19.34
CA ILE A 11 -50.94 -9.96 -19.11
C ILE A 11 -50.14 -8.82 -18.49
N ALA A 12 -49.87 -8.90 -17.20
CA ALA A 12 -48.95 -8.00 -16.51
C ALA A 12 -47.52 -8.40 -16.87
N ALA A 13 -46.85 -7.61 -17.72
CA ALA A 13 -45.43 -7.76 -18.01
C ALA A 13 -44.63 -7.33 -16.80
N VAL A 14 -44.04 -8.27 -16.07
CA VAL A 14 -43.11 -8.00 -14.99
C VAL A 14 -41.72 -7.68 -15.62
N PHE A 15 -41.37 -6.41 -15.70
CA PHE A 15 -40.05 -5.99 -16.09
C PHE A 15 -39.08 -6.26 -14.93
N PHE A 16 -38.28 -7.32 -15.00
CA PHE A 16 -37.14 -7.51 -14.16
C PHE A 16 -36.04 -6.54 -14.64
N SER A 17 -35.91 -5.40 -13.96
CA SER A 17 -34.77 -4.53 -14.12
C SER A 17 -33.56 -5.22 -13.51
N PHE A 18 -32.73 -5.87 -14.33
CA PHE A 18 -31.43 -6.29 -13.92
C PHE A 18 -30.58 -5.01 -13.69
N ALA A 19 -30.40 -4.62 -12.44
CA ALA A 19 -29.42 -3.63 -12.09
C ALA A 19 -28.04 -4.20 -12.48
N VAL A 20 -27.45 -3.67 -13.56
CA VAL A 20 -26.05 -3.97 -13.90
C VAL A 20 -25.23 -3.50 -12.72
N GLN A 21 -24.77 -4.42 -11.90
CA GLN A 21 -23.91 -4.11 -10.77
C GLN A 21 -22.60 -3.58 -11.33
N ALA A 22 -22.28 -2.32 -11.04
CA ALA A 22 -21.03 -1.74 -11.47
C ALA A 22 -19.87 -2.59 -10.94
N GLN A 23 -18.90 -2.91 -11.82
CA GLN A 23 -17.74 -3.73 -11.46
C GLN A 23 -16.55 -2.83 -11.17
N SER A 24 -15.72 -3.26 -10.23
CA SER A 24 -14.38 -2.71 -10.04
C SER A 24 -13.51 -3.00 -11.26
N ARG A 25 -12.47 -2.20 -11.46
CA ARG A 25 -11.49 -2.44 -12.53
C ARG A 25 -10.09 -2.04 -12.11
N ILE A 26 -9.12 -2.50 -12.87
CA ILE A 26 -7.71 -2.11 -12.73
C ILE A 26 -7.30 -1.38 -13.99
N ASP A 27 -6.87 -0.14 -13.83
CA ASP A 27 -6.27 0.66 -14.90
C ASP A 27 -4.75 0.60 -14.74
N CYS A 28 -4.02 0.10 -15.75
CA CYS A 28 -2.56 0.09 -15.75
C CYS A 28 -2.02 1.01 -16.85
N ASP A 29 -0.97 1.76 -16.52
CA ASP A 29 -0.33 2.74 -17.41
C ASP A 29 1.13 2.93 -17.01
N ALA A 30 1.83 3.85 -17.65
CA ALA A 30 3.20 4.22 -17.32
C ALA A 30 3.37 5.74 -17.23
N LEU A 31 4.18 6.17 -16.26
CA LEU A 31 4.64 7.54 -16.12
C LEU A 31 6.06 7.68 -16.67
N ASN A 32 6.25 8.50 -17.70
CA ASN A 32 7.59 8.89 -18.13
C ASN A 32 8.21 9.84 -17.09
N SER A 33 8.98 9.30 -16.19
CA SER A 33 9.59 10.06 -15.10
C SER A 33 10.76 10.91 -15.59
N ARG A 34 10.73 12.20 -15.26
CA ARG A 34 11.84 13.12 -15.49
C ARG A 34 12.95 12.93 -14.45
N ILE A 35 12.56 12.51 -13.23
CA ILE A 35 13.48 12.27 -12.11
C ILE A 35 14.26 10.97 -12.35
N LEU A 36 13.56 9.87 -12.69
CA LEU A 36 14.19 8.56 -12.91
C LEU A 36 14.69 8.37 -14.35
N LYS A 37 14.27 9.23 -15.29
CA LYS A 37 14.67 9.24 -16.72
C LYS A 37 14.26 7.98 -17.50
N HIS A 38 13.24 7.29 -17.04
CA HIS A 38 12.62 6.15 -17.72
C HIS A 38 11.12 6.08 -17.41
N ALA A 39 10.41 5.24 -18.15
CA ALA A 39 9.00 4.96 -17.87
C ALA A 39 8.89 4.07 -16.63
N VAL A 40 8.02 4.45 -15.69
CA VAL A 40 7.68 3.67 -14.50
C VAL A 40 6.24 3.21 -14.64
N HIS A 41 6.03 1.89 -14.65
CA HIS A 41 4.70 1.30 -14.74
C HIS A 41 3.95 1.42 -13.42
N TYR A 42 2.63 1.48 -13.50
CA TYR A 42 1.78 1.47 -12.32
C TYR A 42 0.40 0.90 -12.66
N CYS A 43 -0.30 0.39 -11.65
CA CYS A 43 -1.70 -0.01 -11.77
C CYS A 43 -2.53 0.67 -10.68
N VAL A 44 -3.80 0.96 -11.01
CA VAL A 44 -4.76 1.59 -10.09
C VAL A 44 -6.03 0.76 -10.04
N TYR A 45 -6.37 0.26 -8.85
CA TYR A 45 -7.67 -0.33 -8.57
C TYR A 45 -8.70 0.78 -8.40
N LEU A 46 -9.79 0.68 -9.14
CA LEU A 46 -10.93 1.58 -9.12
C LEU A 46 -12.15 0.81 -8.60
N PRO A 47 -12.77 1.23 -7.47
CA PRO A 47 -13.92 0.53 -6.91
C PRO A 47 -15.14 0.61 -7.84
N ALA A 48 -16.10 -0.29 -7.63
CA ALA A 48 -17.29 -0.41 -8.49
C ALA A 48 -18.06 0.91 -8.63
N GLY A 49 -18.19 1.70 -7.56
CA GLY A 49 -18.84 3.01 -7.59
C GLY A 49 -18.11 4.09 -8.40
N TYR A 50 -16.85 3.84 -8.79
CA TYR A 50 -16.07 4.84 -9.51
C TYR A 50 -16.69 5.25 -10.85
N ASN A 51 -17.33 4.35 -11.58
CA ASN A 51 -17.96 4.65 -12.87
C ASN A 51 -19.41 5.11 -12.79
N ALA A 52 -20.05 4.97 -11.61
CA ALA A 52 -21.50 5.23 -11.45
C ALA A 52 -21.89 6.70 -11.49
N ALA A 53 -20.94 7.63 -11.31
CA ALA A 53 -21.21 9.06 -11.29
C ALA A 53 -20.17 9.83 -12.15
N VAL A 54 -20.60 10.31 -13.31
CA VAL A 54 -19.83 11.19 -14.17
C VAL A 54 -20.48 12.59 -14.17
N GLY A 55 -19.80 13.59 -13.58
CA GLY A 55 -20.31 14.96 -13.51
C GLY A 55 -19.48 15.85 -12.57
N LYS A 56 -19.80 17.15 -12.50
CA LYS A 56 -19.07 18.12 -11.67
C LYS A 56 -19.07 17.79 -10.18
N ASP A 57 -20.10 17.09 -9.69
CA ASP A 57 -20.28 16.68 -8.30
C ASP A 57 -19.93 15.18 -8.06
N SER A 58 -19.09 14.60 -8.92
CA SER A 58 -18.71 13.21 -8.81
C SER A 58 -17.95 12.93 -7.51
N LYS A 59 -18.35 11.85 -6.83
CA LYS A 59 -17.72 11.37 -5.59
C LYS A 59 -16.20 11.26 -5.75
N LYS A 60 -15.46 11.80 -4.80
CA LYS A 60 -14.01 11.62 -4.65
C LYS A 60 -13.76 10.48 -3.67
N TYR A 61 -12.65 9.79 -3.88
CA TYR A 61 -12.28 8.59 -3.13
C TYR A 61 -10.96 8.80 -2.39
N PRO A 62 -10.78 8.23 -1.20
CA PRO A 62 -9.47 8.10 -0.60
C PRO A 62 -8.56 7.23 -1.47
N MET A 63 -7.25 7.46 -1.36
CA MET A 63 -6.21 6.75 -2.10
C MET A 63 -5.27 6.04 -1.13
N LEU A 64 -5.13 4.73 -1.31
CA LEU A 64 -4.11 3.91 -0.68
C LEU A 64 -2.99 3.68 -1.70
N TYR A 65 -1.78 4.14 -1.40
CA TYR A 65 -0.58 3.81 -2.17
C TYR A 65 -0.03 2.48 -1.67
N PHE A 66 0.08 1.48 -2.55
CA PHE A 66 0.56 0.14 -2.19
C PHE A 66 1.93 -0.14 -2.81
N LEU A 67 2.89 -0.52 -1.97
CA LEU A 67 4.27 -0.78 -2.34
C LEU A 67 4.55 -2.29 -2.29
N HIS A 68 4.99 -2.85 -3.42
CA HIS A 68 5.25 -4.29 -3.56
C HIS A 68 6.57 -4.73 -2.91
N GLY A 69 6.74 -6.05 -2.71
CA GLY A 69 7.95 -6.68 -2.19
C GLY A 69 9.10 -6.72 -3.21
N LEU A 70 10.29 -7.12 -2.74
CA LEU A 70 11.44 -7.32 -3.61
C LEU A 70 11.18 -8.47 -4.61
N GLY A 71 11.43 -8.22 -5.89
CA GLY A 71 11.18 -9.17 -6.97
C GLY A 71 9.76 -9.16 -7.54
N ASP A 72 8.87 -8.39 -6.95
CA ASP A 72 7.50 -8.13 -7.41
C ASP A 72 7.43 -6.91 -8.34
N ASN A 73 6.21 -6.55 -8.76
CA ASN A 73 5.93 -5.39 -9.58
C ASN A 73 4.54 -4.79 -9.27
N GLU A 74 4.15 -3.77 -10.02
CA GLU A 74 2.88 -3.04 -9.87
C GLU A 74 1.62 -3.91 -10.03
N ARG A 75 1.73 -5.09 -10.64
CA ARG A 75 0.62 -6.02 -10.90
C ARG A 75 0.48 -7.09 -9.84
N THR A 76 1.52 -7.35 -9.05
CA THR A 76 1.60 -8.52 -8.18
C THR A 76 0.41 -8.60 -7.21
N LEU A 77 0.07 -7.51 -6.52
CA LEU A 77 -1.08 -7.49 -5.61
C LEU A 77 -2.37 -7.97 -6.31
N PHE A 78 -2.64 -7.44 -7.50
CA PHE A 78 -3.90 -7.69 -8.19
C PHE A 78 -3.95 -9.08 -8.83
N ASN A 79 -2.86 -9.51 -9.44
CA ASN A 79 -2.76 -10.81 -10.11
C ASN A 79 -2.68 -11.98 -9.13
N SER A 80 -2.24 -11.73 -7.88
CA SER A 80 -2.10 -12.76 -6.83
C SER A 80 -3.38 -12.99 -6.02
N GLY A 81 -4.49 -12.40 -6.40
CA GLY A 81 -5.78 -12.58 -5.72
C GLY A 81 -6.24 -11.38 -4.89
N GLY A 82 -5.42 -10.35 -4.72
CA GLY A 82 -5.77 -9.15 -3.95
C GLY A 82 -7.00 -8.43 -4.50
N TRP A 83 -7.20 -8.40 -5.83
CA TRP A 83 -8.41 -7.84 -6.43
C TRP A 83 -9.68 -8.58 -5.98
N THR A 84 -9.68 -9.90 -6.05
CA THR A 84 -10.81 -10.74 -5.62
C THR A 84 -11.13 -10.53 -4.14
N LEU A 85 -10.10 -10.46 -3.29
CA LEU A 85 -10.26 -10.18 -1.86
C LEU A 85 -10.85 -8.78 -1.61
N LEU A 86 -10.41 -7.75 -2.33
CA LEU A 86 -10.97 -6.39 -2.23
C LEU A 86 -12.46 -6.36 -2.58
N ASP A 87 -12.84 -7.02 -3.67
CA ASP A 87 -14.24 -7.06 -4.10
C ASP A 87 -15.11 -7.86 -3.12
N ASP A 88 -14.61 -8.98 -2.58
CA ASP A 88 -15.31 -9.76 -1.55
C ASP A 88 -15.52 -8.94 -0.26
N LEU A 89 -14.47 -8.29 0.24
CA LEU A 89 -14.56 -7.42 1.42
C LEU A 89 -15.56 -6.29 1.22
N ARG A 90 -15.57 -5.67 0.05
CA ARG A 90 -16.51 -4.61 -0.30
C ARG A 90 -17.95 -5.14 -0.38
N GLN A 91 -18.17 -6.29 -1.03
CA GLN A 91 -19.49 -6.92 -1.16
C GLN A 91 -20.07 -7.33 0.20
N ARG A 92 -19.21 -7.76 1.11
CA ARG A 92 -19.58 -8.07 2.51
C ARG A 92 -19.67 -6.85 3.42
N HIS A 93 -19.51 -5.63 2.88
CA HIS A 93 -19.53 -4.39 3.68
C HIS A 93 -18.48 -4.36 4.80
N LYS A 94 -17.35 -5.07 4.63
CA LYS A 94 -16.21 -5.05 5.55
C LYS A 94 -15.34 -3.81 5.35
N ILE A 95 -15.29 -3.32 4.12
CA ILE A 95 -14.59 -2.09 3.75
C ILE A 95 -15.49 -1.18 2.92
N GLY A 96 -15.26 0.12 3.03
CA GLY A 96 -15.84 1.11 2.13
C GLY A 96 -15.07 1.23 0.81
N GLU A 97 -15.46 2.18 -0.03
CA GLU A 97 -14.85 2.37 -1.34
C GLU A 97 -13.67 3.35 -1.27
N PHE A 98 -12.50 2.86 -1.56
CA PHE A 98 -11.26 3.63 -1.77
C PHE A 98 -10.50 3.07 -2.98
N MET A 99 -9.58 3.83 -3.52
CA MET A 99 -8.71 3.41 -4.62
C MET A 99 -7.36 2.92 -4.09
N ILE A 100 -6.70 2.07 -4.89
CA ILE A 100 -5.34 1.61 -4.57
C ILE A 100 -4.45 1.87 -5.79
N ALA A 101 -3.34 2.59 -5.60
CA ALA A 101 -2.34 2.81 -6.64
C ALA A 101 -1.03 2.10 -6.28
N ALA A 102 -0.57 1.23 -7.16
CA ALA A 102 0.66 0.46 -7.00
C ALA A 102 1.66 0.85 -8.10
N PRO A 103 2.73 1.58 -7.78
CA PRO A 103 3.82 1.85 -8.73
C PRO A 103 4.82 0.70 -8.75
N GLU A 104 5.51 0.53 -9.88
CA GLU A 104 6.72 -0.28 -9.97
C GLU A 104 7.83 0.35 -9.11
N GLY A 105 8.38 -0.42 -8.17
CA GLY A 105 9.40 0.01 -7.21
C GLY A 105 10.81 -0.52 -7.49
N GLY A 106 10.93 -1.48 -8.42
CA GLY A 106 12.19 -2.17 -8.68
C GLY A 106 12.79 -2.78 -7.40
N GLN A 107 14.07 -2.54 -7.17
CA GLN A 107 14.82 -3.02 -6.00
C GLN A 107 15.36 -1.83 -5.16
N THR A 108 14.60 -0.74 -5.09
CA THR A 108 15.07 0.56 -4.59
C THR A 108 14.87 0.78 -3.10
N PHE A 109 14.25 -0.15 -2.38
CA PHE A 109 13.72 0.10 -1.03
C PHE A 109 12.83 1.35 -0.94
N TYR A 110 12.39 1.86 -2.10
CA TYR A 110 11.57 3.08 -2.21
C TYR A 110 12.27 4.34 -1.66
N ILE A 111 13.60 4.34 -1.64
CA ILE A 111 14.42 5.47 -1.21
C ILE A 111 15.22 6.06 -2.39
N ASN A 112 15.80 7.22 -2.20
CA ASN A 112 16.87 7.67 -3.07
C ASN A 112 18.13 6.85 -2.73
N SER A 113 18.89 6.39 -3.72
CA SER A 113 20.15 5.68 -3.47
C SER A 113 21.18 6.58 -2.79
N ALA A 114 22.10 5.99 -2.04
CA ALA A 114 23.11 6.74 -1.30
C ALA A 114 24.02 7.61 -2.19
N ASP A 115 24.28 7.15 -3.42
CA ASP A 115 25.05 7.88 -4.44
C ASP A 115 24.21 8.88 -5.25
N GLY A 116 22.90 8.93 -5.03
CA GLY A 116 21.96 9.81 -5.73
C GLY A 116 21.66 9.42 -7.19
N SER A 117 22.16 8.27 -7.66
CA SER A 117 21.96 7.81 -9.05
C SER A 117 20.49 7.40 -9.31
N VAL A 118 19.80 6.85 -8.32
CA VAL A 118 18.40 6.51 -8.36
C VAL A 118 17.63 7.35 -7.31
N ARG A 119 16.74 8.23 -7.76
CA ARG A 119 16.01 9.16 -6.90
C ARG A 119 14.55 8.74 -6.75
N TYR A 120 14.32 7.50 -6.28
CA TYR A 120 12.98 6.93 -6.23
C TYR A 120 12.03 7.66 -5.26
N SER A 121 12.53 8.03 -4.07
CA SER A 121 11.73 8.77 -3.11
C SER A 121 11.23 10.11 -3.66
N ASP A 122 12.11 10.83 -4.37
CA ASP A 122 11.75 12.09 -5.03
C ASP A 122 10.72 11.88 -6.14
N PHE A 123 10.91 10.85 -6.97
CA PHE A 123 9.93 10.46 -7.98
C PHE A 123 8.56 10.19 -7.37
N PHE A 124 8.50 9.37 -6.33
CA PHE A 124 7.24 8.99 -5.69
C PHE A 124 6.48 10.21 -5.15
N LEU A 125 7.19 11.10 -4.45
CA LEU A 125 6.59 12.27 -3.81
C LEU A 125 6.28 13.42 -4.79
N GLN A 126 7.16 13.66 -5.78
CA GLN A 126 7.10 14.85 -6.63
C GLN A 126 6.46 14.60 -8.00
N GLU A 127 6.42 13.34 -8.48
CA GLU A 127 5.83 13.00 -9.76
C GLU A 127 4.66 12.03 -9.63
N PHE A 128 4.83 10.89 -8.95
CA PHE A 128 3.82 9.83 -8.92
C PHE A 128 2.56 10.23 -8.16
N ILE A 129 2.66 10.66 -6.90
CA ILE A 129 1.50 11.11 -6.11
C ILE A 129 0.76 12.24 -6.83
N PRO A 130 1.39 13.32 -7.29
CA PRO A 130 0.72 14.39 -8.04
C PRO A 130 0.03 13.90 -9.32
N LEU A 131 0.65 13.00 -10.08
CA LEU A 131 0.03 12.40 -11.26
C LEU A 131 -1.27 11.67 -10.91
N ILE A 132 -1.21 10.75 -9.95
CA ILE A 132 -2.36 9.94 -9.53
C ILE A 132 -3.51 10.85 -9.06
N GLU A 133 -3.21 11.83 -8.23
CA GLU A 133 -4.22 12.75 -7.70
C GLU A 133 -4.79 13.73 -8.73
N SER A 134 -4.07 13.98 -9.84
CA SER A 134 -4.57 14.76 -10.96
C SER A 134 -5.39 13.95 -11.96
N LYS A 135 -5.00 12.69 -12.18
CA LYS A 135 -5.59 11.81 -13.18
C LYS A 135 -6.88 11.14 -12.70
N TYR A 136 -6.97 10.86 -11.41
CA TYR A 136 -8.11 10.16 -10.81
C TYR A 136 -8.88 11.04 -9.83
N ARG A 137 -10.12 10.65 -9.52
CA ARG A 137 -10.99 11.38 -8.58
C ARG A 137 -10.58 11.15 -7.12
N VAL A 138 -9.38 11.55 -6.77
CA VAL A 138 -8.85 11.44 -5.42
C VAL A 138 -9.32 12.61 -4.54
N GLY A 139 -9.67 12.31 -3.30
CA GLY A 139 -9.90 13.34 -2.27
C GLY A 139 -8.62 14.09 -1.94
N LYS A 140 -8.71 15.40 -1.75
CA LYS A 140 -7.52 16.22 -1.45
C LYS A 140 -7.08 16.09 0.00
N GLY A 141 -5.78 16.22 0.20
CA GLY A 141 -5.16 16.37 1.51
C GLY A 141 -4.93 15.05 2.26
N ARG A 142 -4.26 15.18 3.39
CA ARG A 142 -3.77 14.09 4.23
C ARG A 142 -4.83 13.05 4.60
N ALA A 143 -6.05 13.48 4.94
CA ALA A 143 -7.14 12.59 5.35
C ALA A 143 -7.56 11.57 4.27
N ASN A 144 -7.28 11.86 3.01
CA ASN A 144 -7.59 10.99 1.88
C ASN A 144 -6.37 10.23 1.35
N ARG A 145 -5.25 10.24 2.06
CA ARG A 145 -4.00 9.61 1.63
C ARG A 145 -3.50 8.64 2.68
N ALA A 146 -3.29 7.38 2.30
CA ALA A 146 -2.66 6.36 3.13
C ALA A 146 -1.61 5.60 2.30
N ILE A 147 -0.74 4.87 2.99
CA ILE A 147 0.30 4.09 2.34
C ILE A 147 0.38 2.70 2.99
N SER A 148 0.64 1.68 2.19
CA SER A 148 0.75 0.28 2.61
C SER A 148 1.87 -0.40 1.85
N GLY A 149 2.39 -1.49 2.36
CA GLY A 149 3.33 -2.31 1.61
C GLY A 149 3.66 -3.62 2.28
N ILE A 150 4.34 -4.46 1.51
CA ILE A 150 4.77 -5.81 1.90
C ILE A 150 6.29 -5.85 1.84
N SER A 151 6.96 -6.45 2.84
CA SER A 151 8.40 -6.71 2.80
C SER A 151 9.21 -5.43 2.55
N MET A 152 9.98 -5.35 1.45
CA MET A 152 10.63 -4.13 0.97
C MET A 152 9.65 -2.96 0.86
N GLY A 153 8.45 -3.20 0.34
CA GLY A 153 7.40 -2.18 0.27
C GLY A 153 6.87 -1.78 1.64
N GLY A 154 6.81 -2.71 2.59
CA GLY A 154 6.48 -2.41 3.99
C GLY A 154 7.51 -1.49 4.64
N TYR A 155 8.80 -1.72 4.39
CA TYR A 155 9.87 -0.80 4.77
C TYR A 155 9.64 0.59 4.16
N GLY A 156 9.41 0.64 2.84
CA GLY A 156 9.17 1.89 2.11
C GLY A 156 7.96 2.65 2.63
N ALA A 157 6.85 1.94 2.91
CA ALA A 157 5.62 2.53 3.44
C ALA A 157 5.84 3.19 4.82
N LEU A 158 6.46 2.45 5.75
CA LEU A 158 6.82 2.98 7.07
C LEU A 158 7.77 4.18 6.95
N ARG A 159 8.80 4.05 6.11
CA ARG A 159 9.77 5.13 5.87
C ARG A 159 9.10 6.39 5.34
N PHE A 160 8.22 6.28 4.32
CA PHE A 160 7.51 7.44 3.78
C PHE A 160 6.61 8.09 4.82
N ALA A 161 5.79 7.30 5.50
CA ALA A 161 4.82 7.83 6.46
C ALA A 161 5.50 8.44 7.70
N PHE A 162 6.65 7.90 8.12
CA PHE A 162 7.38 8.42 9.27
C PHE A 162 8.25 9.64 8.94
N ALA A 163 8.77 9.71 7.71
CA ALA A 163 9.48 10.90 7.24
C ALA A 163 8.55 12.07 6.87
N HIS A 164 7.31 11.77 6.44
CA HIS A 164 6.34 12.73 5.95
C HIS A 164 4.96 12.53 6.61
N PRO A 165 4.86 12.60 7.94
CA PRO A 165 3.60 12.35 8.66
C PRO A 165 2.50 13.37 8.32
N GLU A 166 2.86 14.50 7.75
CA GLU A 166 1.93 15.52 7.23
C GLU A 166 1.24 15.09 5.93
N MET A 167 1.78 14.09 5.23
CA MET A 167 1.25 13.65 3.94
C MET A 167 0.22 12.53 4.06
N PHE A 168 0.33 11.66 5.07
CA PHE A 168 -0.46 10.42 5.18
C PHE A 168 -1.28 10.39 6.46
N SER A 169 -2.53 9.92 6.38
CA SER A 169 -3.39 9.69 7.55
C SER A 169 -3.13 8.33 8.21
N ALA A 170 -2.70 7.36 7.42
CA ALA A 170 -2.46 6.00 7.88
C ALA A 170 -1.31 5.32 7.12
N VAL A 171 -0.66 4.38 7.81
CA VAL A 171 0.33 3.48 7.23
C VAL A 171 0.10 2.05 7.71
N SER A 172 0.26 1.09 6.80
CA SER A 172 0.36 -0.31 7.18
C SER A 172 1.56 -1.00 6.53
N ALA A 173 2.07 -2.06 7.18
CA ALA A 173 3.18 -2.84 6.67
C ALA A 173 3.03 -4.32 7.05
N GLN A 174 3.15 -5.21 6.07
CA GLN A 174 3.16 -6.66 6.29
C GLN A 174 4.60 -7.18 6.15
N SER A 175 5.08 -7.89 7.16
CA SER A 175 6.48 -8.37 7.25
C SER A 175 7.48 -7.35 6.71
N PRO A 176 7.47 -6.09 7.22
CA PRO A 176 8.35 -5.05 6.67
C PRO A 176 9.82 -5.44 6.82
N ALA A 177 10.62 -5.19 5.78
CA ALA A 177 12.05 -5.50 5.77
C ALA A 177 12.84 -4.59 6.74
N LEU A 178 12.51 -4.69 8.03
CA LEU A 178 13.14 -3.97 9.12
C LEU A 178 14.37 -4.75 9.58
N ILE A 179 15.51 -4.28 9.15
CA ILE A 179 16.82 -4.90 9.40
C ILE A 179 17.36 -4.37 10.72
N THR A 180 17.74 -5.27 11.63
CA THR A 180 18.25 -4.95 12.97
C THR A 180 19.78 -4.87 13.03
N GLU A 181 20.45 -5.44 12.03
CA GLU A 181 21.89 -5.43 11.90
C GLU A 181 22.42 -4.00 11.73
N SER A 182 23.57 -3.75 12.31
CA SER A 182 24.28 -2.48 12.13
C SER A 182 24.80 -2.35 10.70
N PRO A 183 25.06 -1.13 10.21
CA PRO A 183 25.70 -0.92 8.91
C PRO A 183 26.99 -1.74 8.72
N GLN A 184 27.79 -1.91 9.77
CA GLN A 184 29.05 -2.65 9.73
C GLN A 184 28.82 -4.16 9.55
N GLU A 185 27.82 -4.73 10.20
CA GLU A 185 27.42 -6.15 10.02
C GLU A 185 26.89 -6.39 8.61
N LEU A 186 26.10 -5.44 8.08
CA LEU A 186 25.58 -5.49 6.73
C LEU A 186 26.67 -5.37 5.66
N ASP A 187 27.70 -4.57 5.87
CA ASP A 187 28.85 -4.47 4.96
C ASP A 187 29.55 -5.82 4.82
N THR A 188 29.70 -6.56 5.91
CA THR A 188 30.28 -7.90 5.89
C THR A 188 29.41 -8.87 5.08
N ALA A 189 28.09 -8.82 5.26
CA ALA A 189 27.15 -9.63 4.51
C ALA A 189 27.07 -9.23 3.02
N SER A 190 27.12 -7.94 2.72
CA SER A 190 27.11 -7.40 1.35
C SER A 190 28.34 -7.80 0.55
N SER A 191 29.49 -7.91 1.21
CA SER A 191 30.76 -8.33 0.60
C SER A 191 30.76 -9.83 0.22
N SER A 192 29.85 -10.63 0.74
CA SER A 192 29.72 -12.05 0.40
C SER A 192 29.22 -12.34 -1.01
N GLY A 193 28.79 -11.31 -1.76
CA GLY A 193 28.24 -11.45 -3.12
C GLY A 193 26.83 -12.00 -3.19
N ALA A 194 26.16 -12.18 -2.04
CA ALA A 194 24.77 -12.62 -1.98
C ALA A 194 23.83 -11.62 -2.70
N PRO A 195 22.75 -12.09 -3.38
CA PRO A 195 21.84 -11.22 -4.10
C PRO A 195 21.30 -10.05 -3.25
N MET A 196 20.90 -10.31 -2.01
CA MET A 196 20.42 -9.29 -1.09
C MET A 196 21.49 -8.24 -0.78
N GLY A 197 22.75 -8.64 -0.63
CA GLY A 197 23.87 -7.73 -0.43
C GLY A 197 24.04 -6.71 -1.57
N LYS A 198 23.84 -7.14 -2.83
CA LYS A 198 23.86 -6.23 -3.98
C LYS A 198 22.73 -5.21 -3.95
N VAL A 199 21.54 -5.63 -3.57
CA VAL A 199 20.37 -4.74 -3.43
C VAL A 199 20.61 -3.72 -2.32
N MET A 200 21.14 -4.16 -1.18
CA MET A 200 21.47 -3.29 -0.07
C MET A 200 22.56 -2.28 -0.45
N ALA A 201 23.62 -2.73 -1.12
CA ALA A 201 24.68 -1.86 -1.61
C ALA A 201 24.15 -0.80 -2.60
N ALA A 202 23.28 -1.17 -3.51
CA ALA A 202 22.68 -0.24 -4.47
C ALA A 202 21.81 0.83 -3.78
N ALA A 203 21.05 0.45 -2.75
CA ALA A 203 20.18 1.37 -2.03
C ALA A 203 20.94 2.24 -1.01
N PHE A 204 21.82 1.61 -0.21
CA PHE A 204 22.43 2.22 0.98
C PHE A 204 23.92 2.54 0.85
N GLY A 205 24.55 2.18 -0.27
CA GLY A 205 25.98 2.39 -0.53
C GLY A 205 26.83 1.16 -0.26
N ASN A 206 28.08 1.19 -0.78
CA ASN A 206 29.09 0.14 -0.54
C ASN A 206 30.47 0.82 -0.32
N PRO A 207 30.96 0.90 0.93
CA PRO A 207 30.30 0.44 2.17
C PRO A 207 28.99 1.17 2.46
N ILE A 208 28.14 0.59 3.33
CA ILE A 208 26.86 1.19 3.70
C ILE A 208 27.09 2.57 4.32
N ALA A 209 26.49 3.59 3.71
CA ALA A 209 26.58 4.96 4.18
C ALA A 209 25.75 5.15 5.46
N VAL A 210 26.41 5.13 6.62
CA VAL A 210 25.79 5.12 7.97
C VAL A 210 24.77 6.25 8.13
N ARG A 211 25.07 7.44 7.67
CA ARG A 211 24.15 8.58 7.73
C ARG A 211 22.91 8.33 6.88
N HIS A 212 23.09 7.88 5.64
CA HIS A 212 22.00 7.60 4.71
C HIS A 212 21.09 6.46 5.22
N TRP A 213 21.71 5.39 5.78
CA TRP A 213 20.98 4.33 6.46
C TRP A 213 20.12 4.88 7.60
N SER A 214 20.70 5.66 8.50
CA SER A 214 20.01 6.25 9.64
C SER A 214 18.86 7.20 9.22
N GLU A 215 19.05 7.99 8.18
CA GLU A 215 18.05 8.93 7.67
C GLU A 215 16.87 8.21 7.01
N ASN A 216 17.04 6.96 6.58
CA ASN A 216 15.99 6.16 5.95
C ASN A 216 15.43 5.04 6.84
N SER A 217 16.02 4.77 8.01
CA SER A 217 15.54 3.71 8.92
C SER A 217 14.22 4.06 9.58
N PRO A 218 13.15 3.25 9.41
CA PRO A 218 11.87 3.49 10.08
C PRO A 218 11.97 3.56 11.60
N CYS A 219 12.85 2.75 12.23
CA CYS A 219 13.06 2.80 13.68
C CYS A 219 13.67 4.12 14.14
N VAL A 220 14.64 4.66 13.39
CA VAL A 220 15.24 5.96 13.69
C VAL A 220 14.25 7.10 13.47
N LEU A 221 13.47 7.03 12.38
CA LEU A 221 12.42 8.00 12.07
C LEU A 221 11.31 7.98 13.12
N ALA A 222 10.93 6.80 13.64
CA ALA A 222 9.96 6.66 14.72
C ALA A 222 10.37 7.44 15.97
N ASN A 223 11.66 7.40 16.35
CA ASN A 223 12.18 8.19 17.46
C ASN A 223 12.19 9.69 17.12
N ARG A 224 12.77 10.04 15.95
CA ARG A 224 12.95 11.44 15.53
C ARG A 224 11.65 12.21 15.40
N HIS A 225 10.58 11.55 14.91
CA HIS A 225 9.28 12.16 14.60
C HIS A 225 8.17 11.73 15.55
N ALA A 226 8.48 11.17 16.72
CA ALA A 226 7.52 10.61 17.67
C ALA A 226 6.32 11.52 17.96
N THR A 227 6.54 12.82 18.13
CA THR A 227 5.46 13.78 18.43
C THR A 227 4.45 13.89 17.28
N THR A 228 4.91 13.95 16.04
CA THR A 228 4.06 14.07 14.85
C THR A 228 3.38 12.76 14.50
N LEU A 229 4.04 11.62 14.79
CA LEU A 229 3.48 10.28 14.58
C LEU A 229 2.28 9.96 15.47
N ARG A 230 2.04 10.69 16.54
CA ARG A 230 0.84 10.52 17.40
C ARG A 230 -0.48 10.77 16.67
N HIS A 231 -0.45 11.43 15.50
CA HIS A 231 -1.60 11.69 14.65
C HIS A 231 -1.70 10.75 13.45
N LEU A 232 -0.77 9.81 13.31
CA LEU A 232 -0.75 8.81 12.24
C LEU A 232 -1.38 7.51 12.74
N ALA A 233 -2.32 6.94 12.01
CA ALA A 233 -2.77 5.58 12.26
C ALA A 233 -1.70 4.62 11.73
N ILE A 234 -1.22 3.71 12.60
CA ILE A 234 -0.11 2.80 12.29
C ILE A 234 -0.55 1.37 12.54
N TYR A 235 -0.39 0.51 11.52
CA TYR A 235 -0.61 -0.93 11.61
C TYR A 235 0.58 -1.67 11.02
N PHE A 236 1.05 -2.72 11.65
CA PHE A 236 1.99 -3.65 11.02
C PHE A 236 1.90 -5.03 11.64
N ASN A 237 2.22 -6.04 10.83
CA ASN A 237 2.27 -7.42 11.25
C ASN A 237 3.53 -8.11 10.71
N CYS A 238 3.86 -9.26 11.29
CA CYS A 238 4.92 -10.13 10.80
C CYS A 238 4.58 -11.58 11.13
N GLY A 239 5.06 -12.52 10.30
CA GLY A 239 5.02 -13.92 10.62
C GLY A 239 6.04 -14.26 11.73
N GLU A 240 5.70 -15.15 12.66
CA GLU A 240 6.59 -15.56 13.73
C GLU A 240 7.78 -16.40 13.23
N ASP A 241 7.61 -17.05 12.07
CA ASP A 241 8.63 -17.86 11.38
C ASP A 241 9.14 -17.16 10.10
N ASP A 242 9.20 -15.81 10.10
CA ASP A 242 9.66 -15.06 8.93
C ASP A 242 11.07 -15.48 8.48
N ASN A 243 11.19 -15.99 7.26
CA ASN A 243 12.42 -16.59 6.72
C ASN A 243 13.63 -15.64 6.66
N TYR A 244 13.37 -14.33 6.75
CA TYR A 244 14.40 -13.28 6.75
C TYR A 244 14.67 -12.71 8.15
N GLY A 245 13.94 -13.17 9.18
CA GLY A 245 14.08 -12.69 10.55
C GLY A 245 13.50 -11.29 10.77
N PHE A 246 12.59 -10.82 9.91
CA PHE A 246 12.00 -9.48 10.02
C PHE A 246 11.06 -9.33 11.21
N GLU A 247 10.65 -10.41 11.86
CA GLU A 247 9.91 -10.39 13.12
C GLU A 247 10.69 -9.67 14.24
N LYS A 248 12.03 -9.77 14.23
CA LYS A 248 12.90 -9.07 15.19
C LYS A 248 12.86 -7.56 14.96
N GLY A 249 12.95 -7.14 13.70
CA GLY A 249 12.85 -5.73 13.32
C GLY A 249 11.47 -5.16 13.60
N ALA A 250 10.40 -5.92 13.35
CA ALA A 250 9.03 -5.54 13.68
C ALA A 250 8.84 -5.39 15.20
N ALA A 251 9.37 -6.32 16.00
CA ALA A 251 9.36 -6.23 17.47
C ALA A 251 10.16 -5.01 17.98
N ALA A 252 11.32 -4.71 17.36
CA ALA A 252 12.12 -3.54 17.69
C ALA A 252 11.35 -2.24 17.41
N LEU A 253 10.70 -2.13 16.25
CA LEU A 253 9.86 -0.99 15.91
C LEU A 253 8.69 -0.83 16.88
N ARG A 254 7.97 -1.93 17.22
CA ARG A 254 6.90 -1.91 18.24
C ARG A 254 7.40 -1.34 19.55
N ASN A 255 8.53 -1.84 20.04
CA ASN A 255 9.11 -1.40 21.31
C ASN A 255 9.49 0.09 21.25
N GLN A 256 10.04 0.56 20.13
CA GLN A 256 10.37 1.98 19.94
C GLN A 256 9.11 2.85 19.97
N LEU A 257 8.07 2.51 19.19
CA LEU A 257 6.80 3.26 19.17
C LEU A 257 6.13 3.28 20.53
N GLN A 258 6.17 2.14 21.26
CA GLN A 258 5.63 2.05 22.63
C GLN A 258 6.39 2.97 23.60
N LYS A 259 7.72 2.97 23.54
CA LYS A 259 8.59 3.84 24.36
C LYS A 259 8.29 5.31 24.12
N GLU A 260 8.02 5.70 22.88
CA GLU A 260 7.70 7.08 22.50
C GLU A 260 6.22 7.45 22.72
N GLY A 261 5.39 6.53 23.21
CA GLY A 261 3.96 6.75 23.44
C GLY A 261 3.17 6.97 22.14
N VAL A 262 3.63 6.40 21.02
CA VAL A 262 2.95 6.44 19.73
C VAL A 262 1.99 5.26 19.65
N LYS A 263 0.70 5.54 19.45
CA LYS A 263 -0.33 4.50 19.28
C LYS A 263 -0.12 3.75 17.97
N HIS A 264 -0.20 2.42 18.04
CA HIS A 264 -0.07 1.53 16.89
C HIS A 264 -0.77 0.20 17.11
N GLU A 265 -1.13 -0.47 16.05
CA GLU A 265 -1.59 -1.86 16.02
C GLU A 265 -0.42 -2.73 15.52
N TYR A 266 0.01 -3.68 16.32
CA TYR A 266 1.06 -4.65 15.96
C TYR A 266 0.58 -6.07 16.23
N HIS A 267 0.79 -6.94 15.25
CA HIS A 267 0.45 -8.35 15.38
C HIS A 267 1.61 -9.23 14.92
N LEU A 268 1.91 -10.24 15.72
CA LEU A 268 2.78 -11.34 15.34
C LEU A 268 1.88 -12.56 15.13
N TYR A 269 1.79 -13.02 13.90
CA TYR A 269 0.93 -14.14 13.53
C TYR A 269 1.77 -15.37 13.22
N SER A 270 1.19 -16.57 13.38
CA SER A 270 1.81 -17.78 12.87
C SER A 270 1.94 -17.72 11.35
N GLY A 271 3.10 -18.06 10.84
CA GLY A 271 3.41 -18.09 9.40
C GLY A 271 4.79 -17.54 9.06
N ASP A 272 5.10 -17.67 7.78
CA ASP A 272 6.39 -17.36 7.18
C ASP A 272 6.36 -16.08 6.31
N HIS A 273 7.45 -15.82 5.56
CA HIS A 273 7.52 -14.71 4.61
C HIS A 273 7.02 -15.12 3.22
N SER A 274 5.74 -15.42 3.10
CA SER A 274 5.15 -15.95 1.86
C SER A 274 3.95 -15.16 1.35
N LEU A 275 3.63 -15.34 0.07
CA LEU A 275 2.43 -14.77 -0.54
C LEU A 275 1.15 -15.26 0.17
N SER A 276 1.13 -16.53 0.62
CA SER A 276 -0.01 -17.08 1.37
C SER A 276 -0.24 -16.35 2.68
N TYR A 277 0.83 -16.04 3.42
CA TYR A 277 0.77 -15.20 4.62
C TYR A 277 0.21 -13.80 4.32
N PHE A 278 0.74 -13.14 3.30
CA PHE A 278 0.31 -11.78 2.94
C PHE A 278 -1.16 -11.73 2.55
N LEU A 279 -1.64 -12.71 1.77
CA LEU A 279 -3.04 -12.77 1.36
C LEU A 279 -3.97 -13.16 2.52
N ALA A 280 -3.53 -14.01 3.43
CA ALA A 280 -4.31 -14.38 4.62
C ALA A 280 -4.59 -13.18 5.53
N HIS A 281 -3.61 -12.27 5.68
CA HIS A 281 -3.73 -11.07 6.53
C HIS A 281 -4.05 -9.78 5.76
N PHE A 282 -4.25 -9.86 4.44
CA PHE A 282 -4.65 -8.72 3.62
C PHE A 282 -6.02 -8.13 4.01
N PRO A 283 -7.05 -8.93 4.37
CA PRO A 283 -8.34 -8.39 4.82
C PRO A 283 -8.22 -7.44 6.00
N GLU A 284 -7.46 -7.79 7.03
CA GLU A 284 -7.27 -6.97 8.23
C GLU A 284 -6.61 -5.63 7.90
N VAL A 285 -5.61 -5.66 7.00
CA VAL A 285 -4.94 -4.45 6.49
C VAL A 285 -5.93 -3.55 5.76
N MET A 286 -6.79 -4.10 4.92
CA MET A 286 -7.79 -3.32 4.17
C MET A 286 -8.88 -2.76 5.09
N GLU A 287 -9.32 -3.54 6.09
CA GLU A 287 -10.26 -3.07 7.12
C GLU A 287 -9.65 -1.94 7.97
N PHE A 288 -8.36 -2.05 8.32
CA PHE A 288 -7.64 -0.98 9.00
C PHE A 288 -7.66 0.32 8.19
N HIS A 289 -7.31 0.27 6.89
CA HIS A 289 -7.34 1.46 6.05
C HIS A 289 -8.75 2.02 5.85
N SER A 290 -9.77 1.15 5.72
CA SER A 290 -11.16 1.58 5.63
C SER A 290 -11.58 2.36 6.88
N ARG A 291 -11.22 1.87 8.08
CA ARG A 291 -11.46 2.59 9.35
C ARG A 291 -10.70 3.93 9.39
N ALA A 292 -9.44 3.93 8.99
CA ALA A 292 -8.59 5.13 9.00
C ALA A 292 -9.11 6.23 8.05
N PHE A 293 -9.74 5.85 6.94
CA PHE A 293 -10.43 6.76 6.03
C PHE A 293 -11.83 7.20 6.50
N GLY A 294 -12.32 6.67 7.63
CA GLY A 294 -13.69 6.92 8.10
C GLY A 294 -14.77 6.27 7.22
N LEU A 295 -14.43 5.22 6.51
CA LEU A 295 -15.35 4.46 5.65
C LEU A 295 -15.91 3.25 6.41
N ARG A 296 -17.17 2.91 6.10
CA ARG A 296 -17.87 1.71 6.62
C ARG A 296 -18.22 0.78 5.48
#